data_164425ff8e7f75c9064da33c719de9ee
#
_entry.id   164425ff8e7f75c9064da33c719de9ee
#
_cell.length_a   1.000
_cell.length_b   1.000
_cell.length_c   1.000
_cell.angle_alpha   90.00
_cell.angle_beta   90.00
_cell.angle_gamma   90.00
#
_symmetry.space_group_name_H-M   'P 1'
#
loop_
_entity.id
_entity.type
_entity.pdbx_description
1 polymer ?
#
loop_
_entity_poly.entity_id
_entity_poly.type
_entity_poly.pdbx_seq_one_letter_code
_entity_poly.pdbx_strand_id
1 'polypeptide(L)'
;MRVSCVCFDLDDTLYDYREYARTGLEAAADRLEAYTGESYHDDLHRLYFEERVTDGTFDRLLEEHDLSQSLVEDLVEAYHDATAPLSPYPETTAVLNRLHSVPLGLITDGRGGHNKLDRLGIRDQFDSVVVTPTLDTTKCDPVVFRTVLAELDVSPEEAVYVGDDPRFDFRVPNQLGMATIRLRRGRYTDIEPDREDAAPDHEIRHLDRLLTVLSVGEPEPTEN
;
A
#
# COMPACT_ATOMS: atom_id res chain seq x y z
N MET A 1 20.47 -10.61 8.53
CA MET A 1 20.88 -10.16 7.19
C MET A 1 21.31 -8.71 7.32
N ARG A 2 22.48 -8.29 6.79
CA ARG A 2 22.83 -6.86 6.72
C ARG A 2 22.15 -6.30 5.49
N VAL A 3 21.36 -5.24 5.68
CA VAL A 3 20.68 -4.55 4.59
C VAL A 3 21.09 -3.08 4.60
N SER A 4 21.22 -2.51 3.40
CA SER A 4 21.58 -1.11 3.20
C SER A 4 20.34 -0.24 2.98
N CYS A 5 19.18 -0.80 2.58
CA CYS A 5 17.90 -0.13 2.59
C CYS A 5 16.73 -1.10 2.74
N VAL A 6 15.56 -0.59 3.13
CA VAL A 6 14.30 -1.33 3.16
C VAL A 6 13.26 -0.58 2.33
N CYS A 7 12.69 -1.26 1.35
CA CYS A 7 11.60 -0.75 0.53
C CYS A 7 10.27 -1.41 0.94
N PHE A 8 9.21 -0.64 0.96
CA PHE A 8 7.88 -1.09 1.37
C PHE A 8 6.85 -0.89 0.27
N ASP A 9 5.90 -1.80 0.19
CA ASP A 9 4.57 -1.50 -0.31
C ASP A 9 3.78 -0.65 0.71
N LEU A 10 2.63 -0.13 0.32
CA LEU A 10 1.80 0.75 1.16
C LEU A 10 0.50 0.08 1.63
N ASP A 11 -0.37 -0.27 0.67
CA ASP A 11 -1.75 -0.73 0.93
C ASP A 11 -1.74 -2.14 1.54
N ASP A 12 -2.39 -2.36 2.69
CA ASP A 12 -2.35 -3.61 3.48
C ASP A 12 -0.96 -3.99 4.04
N THR A 13 0.08 -3.23 3.70
CA THR A 13 1.43 -3.41 4.25
C THR A 13 1.67 -2.48 5.43
N LEU A 14 1.38 -1.19 5.33
CA LEU A 14 1.63 -0.21 6.38
C LEU A 14 0.35 0.27 7.10
N TYR A 15 -0.80 0.07 6.49
CA TYR A 15 -2.12 0.40 7.02
C TYR A 15 -3.19 -0.51 6.40
N ASP A 16 -4.40 -0.55 6.98
CA ASP A 16 -5.53 -1.32 6.45
C ASP A 16 -6.19 -0.55 5.29
N TYR A 17 -6.08 -1.05 4.07
CA TYR A 17 -6.70 -0.46 2.89
C TYR A 17 -8.22 -0.28 3.02
N ARG A 18 -8.89 -1.08 3.85
CA ARG A 18 -10.32 -0.93 4.09
C ARG A 18 -10.68 0.43 4.69
N GLU A 19 -9.77 1.04 5.47
CA GLU A 19 -9.97 2.38 6.00
C GLU A 19 -9.96 3.42 4.87
N TYR A 20 -9.02 3.30 3.93
CA TYR A 20 -8.99 4.14 2.72
C TYR A 20 -10.26 3.97 1.89
N ALA A 21 -10.67 2.73 1.62
CA ALA A 21 -11.88 2.45 0.86
C ALA A 21 -13.11 3.05 1.54
N ARG A 22 -13.25 2.90 2.87
CA ARG A 22 -14.38 3.45 3.61
C ARG A 22 -14.44 4.97 3.49
N THR A 23 -13.35 5.68 3.78
CA THR A 23 -13.33 7.16 3.69
C THR A 23 -13.55 7.67 2.27
N GLY A 24 -13.07 6.94 1.27
CA GLY A 24 -13.31 7.25 -0.14
C GLY A 24 -14.78 7.07 -0.55
N LEU A 25 -15.39 5.96 -0.14
CA LEU A 25 -16.82 5.69 -0.40
C LEU A 25 -17.72 6.71 0.31
N GLU A 26 -17.38 7.12 1.53
CA GLU A 26 -18.08 8.19 2.25
C GLU A 26 -18.02 9.51 1.46
N ALA A 27 -16.85 9.91 0.99
CA ALA A 27 -16.70 11.13 0.19
C ALA A 27 -17.46 11.07 -1.16
N ALA A 28 -17.47 9.91 -1.81
CA ALA A 28 -18.23 9.70 -3.03
C ALA A 28 -19.74 9.72 -2.77
N ALA A 29 -20.21 9.15 -1.65
CA ALA A 29 -21.62 9.21 -1.23
C ALA A 29 -22.06 10.65 -0.95
N ASP A 30 -21.25 11.42 -0.19
CA ASP A 30 -21.52 12.84 0.07
C ASP A 30 -21.62 13.65 -1.23
N ARG A 31 -20.73 13.35 -2.19
CA ARG A 31 -20.75 13.99 -3.53
C ARG A 31 -22.06 13.66 -4.27
N LEU A 32 -22.48 12.40 -4.26
CA LEU A 32 -23.70 11.97 -4.94
C LEU A 32 -24.95 12.52 -4.25
N GLU A 33 -24.98 12.57 -2.92
CA GLU A 33 -26.06 13.19 -2.15
C GLU A 33 -26.22 14.67 -2.49
N ALA A 34 -25.11 15.39 -2.69
CA ALA A 34 -25.15 16.79 -3.11
C ALA A 34 -25.81 17.00 -4.50
N TYR A 35 -25.77 16.02 -5.38
CA TYR A 35 -26.43 16.07 -6.69
C TYR A 35 -27.89 15.65 -6.67
N THR A 36 -28.23 14.63 -5.91
CA THR A 36 -29.53 13.98 -5.95
C THR A 36 -30.45 14.39 -4.81
N GLY A 37 -29.89 14.81 -3.69
CA GLY A 37 -30.62 15.05 -2.43
C GLY A 37 -30.95 13.76 -1.67
N GLU A 38 -30.45 12.60 -2.11
CA GLU A 38 -30.66 11.29 -1.48
C GLU A 38 -29.33 10.69 -1.02
N SER A 39 -29.36 9.93 0.10
CA SER A 39 -28.16 9.31 0.67
C SER A 39 -27.92 7.92 0.09
N TYR A 40 -26.67 7.62 -0.25
CA TYR A 40 -26.23 6.35 -0.84
C TYR A 40 -25.10 5.68 -0.02
N HIS A 41 -24.86 6.13 1.21
CA HIS A 41 -23.78 5.60 2.07
C HIS A 41 -23.95 4.10 2.35
N ASP A 42 -25.17 3.69 2.71
CA ASP A 42 -25.44 2.28 3.04
C ASP A 42 -25.33 1.39 1.78
N ASP A 43 -25.77 1.88 0.62
CA ASP A 43 -25.68 1.14 -0.64
C ASP A 43 -24.22 0.97 -1.09
N LEU A 44 -23.40 2.02 -1.05
CA LEU A 44 -21.98 1.91 -1.35
C LEU A 44 -21.25 0.98 -0.37
N HIS A 45 -21.57 1.07 0.93
CA HIS A 45 -21.02 0.16 1.93
C HIS A 45 -21.40 -1.30 1.65
N ARG A 46 -22.68 -1.57 1.38
CA ARG A 46 -23.20 -2.89 1.03
C ARG A 46 -22.49 -3.44 -0.21
N LEU A 47 -22.49 -2.69 -1.31
CA LEU A 47 -21.86 -3.12 -2.57
C LEU A 47 -20.39 -3.47 -2.37
N TYR A 48 -19.62 -2.59 -1.73
CA TYR A 48 -18.19 -2.75 -1.64
C TYR A 48 -17.76 -3.82 -0.60
N PHE A 49 -18.30 -3.76 0.63
CA PHE A 49 -17.81 -4.59 1.72
C PHE A 49 -18.58 -5.90 1.88
N GLU A 50 -19.88 -5.94 1.58
CA GLU A 50 -20.72 -7.12 1.76
C GLU A 50 -20.82 -7.96 0.48
N GLU A 51 -21.13 -7.32 -0.65
CA GLU A 51 -21.23 -7.98 -1.96
C GLU A 51 -19.88 -8.11 -2.67
N ARG A 52 -18.83 -7.42 -2.18
CA ARG A 52 -17.47 -7.45 -2.71
C ARG A 52 -17.35 -6.97 -4.16
N VAL A 53 -18.19 -6.04 -4.56
CA VAL A 53 -18.10 -5.33 -5.83
C VAL A 53 -17.02 -4.27 -5.71
N THR A 54 -15.75 -4.66 -5.88
CA THR A 54 -14.59 -3.75 -5.72
C THR A 54 -14.14 -3.13 -7.04
N ASP A 55 -14.64 -3.63 -8.14
CA ASP A 55 -14.45 -3.08 -9.49
C ASP A 55 -15.82 -2.70 -10.05
N GLY A 56 -15.95 -1.47 -10.57
CA GLY A 56 -17.24 -0.95 -11.05
C GLY A 56 -18.28 -0.70 -9.96
N THR A 57 -17.87 -0.45 -8.71
CA THR A 57 -18.80 -0.17 -7.59
C THR A 57 -19.73 0.99 -7.89
N PHE A 58 -19.20 2.07 -8.45
CA PHE A 58 -20.02 3.25 -8.80
C PHE A 58 -20.92 3.00 -10.00
N ASP A 59 -20.45 2.28 -11.02
CA ASP A 59 -21.26 1.88 -12.16
C ASP A 59 -22.47 1.09 -11.69
N ARG A 60 -22.23 0.11 -10.78
CA ARG A 60 -23.29 -0.72 -10.22
C ARG A 60 -24.29 0.06 -9.39
N LEU A 61 -23.82 0.98 -8.52
CA LEU A 61 -24.69 1.86 -7.74
C LEU A 61 -25.59 2.70 -8.64
N LEU A 62 -25.00 3.37 -9.63
CA LEU A 62 -25.74 4.25 -10.54
C LEU A 62 -26.77 3.47 -11.37
N GLU A 63 -26.45 2.23 -11.77
CA GLU A 63 -27.39 1.34 -12.45
C GLU A 63 -28.57 0.95 -11.54
N GLU A 64 -28.33 0.58 -10.28
CA GLU A 64 -29.37 0.20 -9.33
C GLU A 64 -30.35 1.30 -9.01
N HIS A 65 -29.92 2.56 -9.11
CA HIS A 65 -30.74 3.75 -8.82
C HIS A 65 -31.19 4.52 -10.05
N ASP A 66 -31.05 3.97 -11.27
CA ASP A 66 -31.39 4.62 -12.53
C ASP A 66 -30.74 6.02 -12.71
N LEU A 67 -29.50 6.18 -12.18
CA LEU A 67 -28.73 7.41 -12.28
C LEU A 67 -27.80 7.41 -13.50
N SER A 68 -27.36 8.62 -13.91
CA SER A 68 -26.50 8.76 -15.09
C SER A 68 -25.10 8.19 -14.85
N GLN A 69 -24.66 7.29 -15.73
CA GLN A 69 -23.29 6.76 -15.73
C GLN A 69 -22.20 7.81 -15.96
N SER A 70 -22.57 9.02 -16.42
CA SER A 70 -21.62 10.12 -16.53
C SER A 70 -21.08 10.64 -15.20
N LEU A 71 -21.68 10.22 -14.07
CA LEU A 71 -21.22 10.57 -12.71
C LEU A 71 -20.07 9.71 -12.22
N VAL A 72 -19.76 8.58 -12.87
CA VAL A 72 -18.71 7.63 -12.41
C VAL A 72 -17.36 8.34 -12.22
N GLU A 73 -16.94 9.14 -13.19
CA GLU A 73 -15.64 9.83 -13.14
C GLU A 73 -15.54 10.79 -11.94
N ASP A 74 -16.59 11.55 -11.68
CA ASP A 74 -16.67 12.48 -10.55
C ASP A 74 -16.71 11.76 -9.19
N LEU A 75 -17.38 10.59 -9.12
CA LEU A 75 -17.38 9.77 -7.90
C LEU A 75 -16.02 9.11 -7.65
N VAL A 76 -15.33 8.67 -8.71
CA VAL A 76 -13.95 8.16 -8.61
C VAL A 76 -12.99 9.26 -8.14
N GLU A 77 -13.14 10.49 -8.65
CA GLU A 77 -12.36 11.64 -8.20
C GLU A 77 -12.62 11.91 -6.72
N ALA A 78 -13.90 12.03 -6.31
CA ALA A 78 -14.28 12.23 -4.91
C ALA A 78 -13.72 11.14 -3.97
N TYR A 79 -13.74 9.88 -4.42
CA TYR A 79 -13.18 8.75 -3.69
C TYR A 79 -11.67 8.92 -3.43
N HIS A 80 -10.91 9.33 -4.43
CA HIS A 80 -9.46 9.48 -4.32
C HIS A 80 -9.04 10.79 -3.64
N ASP A 81 -9.87 11.82 -3.68
CA ASP A 81 -9.64 13.12 -3.08
C ASP A 81 -10.08 13.21 -1.62
N ALA A 82 -10.60 12.11 -1.05
CA ALA A 82 -10.94 12.05 0.37
C ALA A 82 -9.77 12.48 1.25
N THR A 83 -10.04 13.37 2.24
CA THR A 83 -9.02 13.98 3.10
C THR A 83 -9.07 13.51 4.55
N ALA A 84 -10.03 12.66 4.91
CA ALA A 84 -10.12 12.10 6.25
C ALA A 84 -8.80 11.42 6.66
N PRO A 85 -8.30 11.60 7.91
CA PRO A 85 -7.10 10.94 8.38
C PRO A 85 -7.17 9.42 8.19
N LEU A 86 -6.01 8.79 7.95
CA LEU A 86 -5.84 7.34 7.94
C LEU A 86 -4.96 6.93 9.12
N SER A 87 -5.13 5.71 9.59
CA SER A 87 -4.37 5.16 10.71
C SER A 87 -3.37 4.13 10.21
N PRO A 88 -2.05 4.30 10.44
CA PRO A 88 -1.10 3.21 10.25
C PRO A 88 -1.47 2.03 11.15
N TYR A 89 -1.05 0.82 10.80
CA TYR A 89 -1.15 -0.29 11.74
C TYR A 89 -0.39 0.05 13.04
N PRO A 90 -0.83 -0.47 14.20
CA PRO A 90 -0.30 -0.06 15.51
C PRO A 90 1.22 -0.13 15.65
N GLU A 91 1.86 -1.10 15.00
CA GLU A 91 3.30 -1.29 15.04
C GLU A 91 4.09 -0.51 13.98
N THR A 92 3.42 0.00 12.92
CA THR A 92 4.08 0.59 11.74
C THR A 92 5.02 1.73 12.11
N THR A 93 4.54 2.74 12.83
CA THR A 93 5.36 3.90 13.19
C THR A 93 6.57 3.50 14.05
N ALA A 94 6.38 2.56 14.99
CA ALA A 94 7.47 2.09 15.83
C ALA A 94 8.53 1.33 15.04
N VAL A 95 8.13 0.52 14.05
CA VAL A 95 9.06 -0.21 13.18
C VAL A 95 9.81 0.75 12.26
N LEU A 96 9.12 1.69 11.59
CA LEU A 96 9.78 2.69 10.73
C LEU A 96 10.81 3.51 11.53
N ASN A 97 10.45 3.98 12.73
CA ASN A 97 11.38 4.69 13.61
C ASN A 97 12.61 3.86 14.01
N ARG A 98 12.50 2.55 14.15
CA ARG A 98 13.63 1.68 14.45
C ARG A 98 14.53 1.42 13.25
N LEU A 99 14.02 1.59 12.05
CA LEU A 99 14.75 1.46 10.79
C LEU A 99 15.45 2.77 10.36
N HIS A 100 15.35 3.85 11.15
CA HIS A 100 15.89 5.18 10.81
C HIS A 100 17.39 5.22 10.45
N SER A 101 18.14 4.17 10.77
CA SER A 101 19.58 4.06 10.46
C SER A 101 19.88 3.58 9.04
N VAL A 102 18.86 3.17 8.30
CA VAL A 102 18.95 2.77 6.89
C VAL A 102 17.93 3.55 6.07
N PRO A 103 18.24 3.93 4.82
CA PRO A 103 17.30 4.56 3.91
C PRO A 103 16.03 3.73 3.72
N LEU A 104 14.88 4.40 3.65
CA LEU A 104 13.59 3.78 3.42
C LEU A 104 13.02 4.19 2.07
N GLY A 105 12.63 3.21 1.26
CA GLY A 105 11.90 3.39 0.01
C GLY A 105 10.43 2.99 0.16
N LEU A 106 9.57 3.59 -0.67
CA LEU A 106 8.19 3.15 -0.81
C LEU A 106 7.84 3.02 -2.28
N ILE A 107 7.18 1.92 -2.64
CA ILE A 107 6.74 1.62 -4.00
C ILE A 107 5.28 1.14 -3.93
N THR A 108 4.36 1.87 -4.54
CA THR A 108 2.94 1.52 -4.50
C THR A 108 2.28 1.63 -5.88
N ASP A 109 1.43 0.65 -6.20
CA ASP A 109 0.54 0.68 -7.37
C ASP A 109 -0.78 1.42 -7.07
N GLY A 110 -0.99 1.81 -5.81
CA GLY A 110 -2.19 2.52 -5.38
C GLY A 110 -2.21 3.98 -5.84
N ARG A 111 -3.31 4.39 -6.50
CA ARG A 111 -3.54 5.81 -6.79
C ARG A 111 -3.49 6.64 -5.50
N GLY A 112 -3.03 7.87 -5.62
CA GLY A 112 -2.98 8.80 -4.48
C GLY A 112 -1.95 8.43 -3.41
N GLY A 113 -0.90 7.65 -3.74
CA GLY A 113 0.10 7.19 -2.76
C GLY A 113 0.69 8.31 -1.91
N HIS A 114 1.01 9.48 -2.49
CA HIS A 114 1.48 10.64 -1.72
C HIS A 114 0.42 11.17 -0.75
N ASN A 115 -0.83 11.33 -1.20
CA ASN A 115 -1.95 11.75 -0.34
C ASN A 115 -2.17 10.74 0.81
N LYS A 116 -2.10 9.44 0.53
CA LYS A 116 -2.21 8.39 1.56
C LYS A 116 -1.12 8.54 2.63
N LEU A 117 0.14 8.75 2.23
CA LEU A 117 1.26 8.94 3.15
C LEU A 117 1.09 10.19 4.03
N ASP A 118 0.59 11.29 3.46
CA ASP A 118 0.29 12.52 4.20
C ASP A 118 -0.85 12.29 5.21
N ARG A 119 -1.93 11.62 4.80
CA ARG A 119 -3.07 11.27 5.68
C ARG A 119 -2.68 10.31 6.79
N LEU A 120 -1.71 9.41 6.56
CA LEU A 120 -1.13 8.50 7.54
C LEU A 120 -0.11 9.17 8.47
N GLY A 121 0.38 10.37 8.12
CA GLY A 121 1.41 11.09 8.87
C GLY A 121 2.77 10.38 8.88
N ILE A 122 3.08 9.59 7.84
CA ILE A 122 4.34 8.84 7.74
C ILE A 122 5.18 9.22 6.52
N ARG A 123 4.80 10.26 5.76
CA ARG A 123 5.50 10.70 4.53
C ARG A 123 6.99 10.94 4.77
N ASP A 124 7.33 11.62 5.85
CA ASP A 124 8.69 12.02 6.19
C ASP A 124 9.59 10.86 6.66
N GLN A 125 9.05 9.65 6.77
CA GLN A 125 9.82 8.44 7.09
C GLN A 125 10.54 7.86 5.86
N PHE A 126 10.16 8.29 4.63
CA PHE A 126 10.66 7.70 3.39
C PHE A 126 11.57 8.67 2.63
N ASP A 127 12.77 8.19 2.29
CA ASP A 127 13.78 8.92 1.53
C ASP A 127 13.47 8.90 0.02
N SER A 128 12.81 7.84 -0.48
CA SER A 128 12.34 7.72 -1.85
C SER A 128 10.91 7.17 -1.89
N VAL A 129 10.04 7.75 -2.73
CA VAL A 129 8.65 7.31 -2.91
C VAL A 129 8.30 7.26 -4.39
N VAL A 130 7.96 6.06 -4.87
CA VAL A 130 7.47 5.83 -6.23
C VAL A 130 6.01 5.39 -6.18
N VAL A 131 5.14 6.21 -6.79
CA VAL A 131 3.72 5.92 -7.02
C VAL A 131 3.59 5.56 -8.49
N THR A 132 3.51 4.27 -8.81
CA THR A 132 3.63 3.76 -10.18
C THR A 132 2.61 4.31 -11.17
N PRO A 133 1.33 4.58 -10.78
CA PRO A 133 0.38 5.22 -11.69
C PRO A 133 0.80 6.61 -12.21
N THR A 134 1.66 7.33 -11.48
CA THR A 134 2.18 8.63 -11.96
C THR A 134 3.23 8.49 -13.05
N LEU A 135 3.72 7.28 -13.27
CA LEU A 135 4.72 6.91 -14.29
C LEU A 135 4.12 6.05 -15.42
N ASP A 136 2.78 5.92 -15.45
CA ASP A 136 2.05 5.04 -16.39
C ASP A 136 2.60 3.59 -16.40
N THR A 137 2.99 3.07 -15.23
CA THR A 137 3.57 1.74 -15.07
C THR A 137 3.01 1.02 -13.84
N THR A 138 3.54 -0.16 -13.53
CA THR A 138 3.18 -0.97 -12.36
C THR A 138 4.44 -1.61 -11.76
N LYS A 139 4.32 -2.22 -10.57
CA LYS A 139 5.37 -3.04 -9.93
C LYS A 139 5.85 -4.23 -10.78
N CYS A 140 5.14 -4.56 -11.87
CA CYS A 140 5.61 -5.55 -12.83
C CYS A 140 6.76 -5.06 -13.72
N ASP A 141 7.05 -3.75 -13.74
CA ASP A 141 8.16 -3.18 -14.48
C ASP A 141 9.39 -3.01 -13.56
N PRO A 142 10.54 -3.64 -13.88
CA PRO A 142 11.78 -3.49 -13.11
C PRO A 142 12.28 -2.04 -12.98
N VAL A 143 11.86 -1.14 -13.85
CA VAL A 143 12.27 0.27 -13.80
C VAL A 143 11.86 0.92 -12.49
N VAL A 144 10.69 0.54 -11.95
CA VAL A 144 10.13 1.09 -10.70
C VAL A 144 11.08 0.87 -9.52
N PHE A 145 11.52 -0.39 -9.35
CA PHE A 145 12.46 -0.76 -8.28
C PHE A 145 13.84 -0.15 -8.49
N ARG A 146 14.34 -0.17 -9.75
CA ARG A 146 15.63 0.46 -10.08
C ARG A 146 15.65 1.95 -9.82
N THR A 147 14.52 2.64 -10.03
CA THR A 147 14.41 4.08 -9.74
C THR A 147 14.61 4.34 -8.25
N VAL A 148 13.87 3.63 -7.37
CA VAL A 148 14.03 3.77 -5.92
C VAL A 148 15.45 3.42 -5.47
N LEU A 149 16.00 2.30 -5.94
CA LEU A 149 17.35 1.88 -5.57
C LEU A 149 18.42 2.87 -6.02
N ALA A 150 18.27 3.48 -7.20
CA ALA A 150 19.17 4.50 -7.70
C ALA A 150 19.09 5.81 -6.90
N GLU A 151 17.87 6.22 -6.48
CA GLU A 151 17.68 7.39 -5.61
C GLU A 151 18.29 7.20 -4.22
N LEU A 152 18.28 5.95 -3.72
CA LEU A 152 18.85 5.60 -2.41
C LEU A 152 20.35 5.24 -2.47
N ASP A 153 20.95 5.19 -3.68
CA ASP A 153 22.35 4.78 -3.93
C ASP A 153 22.67 3.39 -3.35
N VAL A 154 21.76 2.40 -3.56
CA VAL A 154 21.87 1.03 -3.02
C VAL A 154 21.76 0.01 -4.14
N SER A 155 22.60 -1.04 -4.09
CA SER A 155 22.49 -2.18 -5.01
C SER A 155 21.35 -3.13 -4.61
N PRO A 156 20.70 -3.80 -5.58
CA PRO A 156 19.57 -4.68 -5.30
C PRO A 156 19.86 -5.74 -4.24
N GLU A 157 21.06 -6.34 -4.26
CA GLU A 157 21.47 -7.42 -3.36
C GLU A 157 21.62 -6.96 -1.89
N GLU A 158 21.68 -5.65 -1.65
CA GLU A 158 21.75 -5.03 -0.32
C GLU A 158 20.39 -4.49 0.14
N ALA A 159 19.35 -4.65 -0.68
CA ALA A 159 18.02 -4.13 -0.43
C ALA A 159 17.04 -5.23 -0.05
N VAL A 160 16.05 -4.86 0.75
CA VAL A 160 14.91 -5.71 1.09
C VAL A 160 13.62 -5.04 0.62
N TYR A 161 12.73 -5.82 0.03
CA TYR A 161 11.37 -5.39 -0.29
C TYR A 161 10.35 -6.10 0.62
N VAL A 162 9.44 -5.33 1.20
CA VAL A 162 8.38 -5.81 2.10
C VAL A 162 7.02 -5.46 1.51
N GLY A 163 6.17 -6.46 1.28
CA GLY A 163 4.83 -6.28 0.73
C GLY A 163 3.86 -7.37 1.19
N ASP A 164 2.60 -7.30 0.79
CA ASP A 164 1.56 -8.26 1.18
C ASP A 164 1.00 -9.08 0.00
N ASP A 165 1.03 -8.52 -1.23
CA ASP A 165 0.38 -9.12 -2.40
C ASP A 165 1.32 -10.04 -3.20
N PRO A 166 1.16 -11.37 -3.11
CA PRO A 166 2.04 -12.32 -3.80
C PRO A 166 1.91 -12.29 -5.33
N ARG A 167 0.93 -11.60 -5.89
CA ARG A 167 0.73 -11.48 -7.34
C ARG A 167 1.66 -10.45 -7.98
N PHE A 168 2.05 -9.40 -7.21
CA PHE A 168 2.76 -8.24 -7.76
C PHE A 168 4.03 -7.85 -7.01
N ASP A 169 4.17 -8.21 -5.72
CA ASP A 169 5.21 -7.64 -4.85
C ASP A 169 6.58 -8.32 -4.96
N PHE A 170 6.64 -9.61 -5.34
CA PHE A 170 7.89 -10.37 -5.12
C PHE A 170 8.62 -10.75 -6.39
N ARG A 171 7.92 -10.93 -7.51
CA ARG A 171 8.54 -11.41 -8.75
C ARG A 171 9.67 -10.50 -9.23
N VAL A 172 9.43 -9.21 -9.33
CA VAL A 172 10.43 -8.26 -9.86
C VAL A 172 11.59 -8.05 -8.88
N PRO A 173 11.36 -7.81 -7.57
CA PRO A 173 12.44 -7.75 -6.60
C PRO A 173 13.32 -9.02 -6.59
N ASN A 174 12.71 -10.23 -6.63
CA ASN A 174 13.46 -11.48 -6.73
C ASN A 174 14.35 -11.54 -7.98
N GLN A 175 13.81 -11.15 -9.15
CA GLN A 175 14.57 -11.11 -10.42
C GLN A 175 15.72 -10.10 -10.39
N LEU A 176 15.62 -9.04 -9.58
CA LEU A 176 16.67 -8.05 -9.40
C LEU A 176 17.71 -8.47 -8.36
N GLY A 177 17.45 -9.52 -7.56
CA GLY A 177 18.33 -10.01 -6.51
C GLY A 177 18.10 -9.32 -5.15
N MET A 178 16.99 -8.58 -4.99
CA MET A 178 16.58 -8.08 -3.67
C MET A 178 16.10 -9.25 -2.80
N ALA A 179 16.30 -9.14 -1.50
CA ALA A 179 15.61 -10.02 -0.56
C ALA A 179 14.14 -9.61 -0.42
N THR A 180 13.24 -10.59 -0.25
CA THR A 180 11.79 -10.33 -0.21
C THR A 180 11.15 -10.89 1.04
N ILE A 181 10.27 -10.09 1.65
CA ILE A 181 9.55 -10.46 2.86
C ILE A 181 8.06 -10.20 2.67
N ARG A 182 7.27 -11.26 2.74
CA ARG A 182 5.82 -11.14 2.70
C ARG A 182 5.25 -10.87 4.08
N LEU A 183 4.42 -9.85 4.17
CA LEU A 183 3.59 -9.58 5.34
C LEU A 183 2.19 -10.17 5.11
N ARG A 184 1.91 -11.30 5.75
CA ARG A 184 0.64 -12.05 5.60
C ARG A 184 -0.49 -11.38 6.37
N ARG A 185 -1.05 -10.32 5.81
CA ARG A 185 -2.24 -9.64 6.33
C ARG A 185 -3.04 -8.96 5.21
N GLY A 186 -4.15 -8.30 5.54
CA GLY A 186 -4.97 -7.57 4.60
C GLY A 186 -5.78 -8.46 3.66
N ARG A 187 -6.06 -7.92 2.47
CA ARG A 187 -6.97 -8.53 1.47
C ARG A 187 -6.44 -9.80 0.83
N TYR A 188 -5.12 -10.00 0.80
CA TYR A 188 -4.46 -11.05 0.01
C TYR A 188 -3.84 -12.16 0.87
N THR A 189 -4.24 -12.25 2.15
CA THR A 189 -3.70 -13.22 3.12
C THR A 189 -3.79 -14.68 2.64
N ASP A 190 -4.89 -15.04 1.97
CA ASP A 190 -5.19 -16.42 1.54
C ASP A 190 -4.71 -16.71 0.11
N ILE A 191 -4.09 -15.74 -0.58
CA ILE A 191 -3.55 -15.91 -1.92
C ILE A 191 -2.12 -16.43 -1.80
N GLU A 192 -1.81 -17.51 -2.52
CA GLU A 192 -0.44 -18.01 -2.65
C GLU A 192 0.18 -17.53 -3.97
N PRO A 193 1.52 -17.42 -4.03
CA PRO A 193 2.20 -17.15 -5.29
C PRO A 193 1.85 -18.21 -6.35
N ASP A 194 1.53 -17.77 -7.55
CA ASP A 194 1.19 -18.65 -8.67
C ASP A 194 2.43 -19.21 -9.39
N ARG A 195 3.62 -18.71 -9.03
CA ARG A 195 4.91 -19.02 -9.65
C ARG A 195 6.02 -19.06 -8.60
N GLU A 196 7.01 -19.91 -8.83
CA GLU A 196 8.18 -20.05 -7.97
C GLU A 196 9.02 -18.74 -7.89
N ASP A 197 9.15 -18.02 -9.02
CA ASP A 197 9.87 -16.75 -9.08
C ASP A 197 9.13 -15.57 -8.42
N ALA A 198 7.88 -15.77 -7.99
CA ALA A 198 7.08 -14.83 -7.20
C ALA A 198 6.98 -15.24 -5.70
N ALA A 199 7.61 -16.33 -5.30
CA ALA A 199 7.64 -16.72 -3.89
C ALA A 199 8.56 -15.78 -3.08
N PRO A 200 8.11 -15.27 -1.92
CA PRO A 200 8.96 -14.47 -1.04
C PRO A 200 10.03 -15.33 -0.37
N ASP A 201 11.18 -14.74 -0.03
CA ASP A 201 12.23 -15.43 0.73
C ASP A 201 11.80 -15.72 2.18
N HIS A 202 11.00 -14.81 2.76
CA HIS A 202 10.48 -14.93 4.13
C HIS A 202 9.01 -14.50 4.20
N GLU A 203 8.30 -15.07 5.18
CA GLU A 203 6.94 -14.64 5.54
C GLU A 203 6.87 -14.25 7.02
N ILE A 204 6.18 -13.13 7.29
CA ILE A 204 5.87 -12.65 8.64
C ILE A 204 4.37 -12.31 8.73
N ARG A 205 3.81 -12.32 9.95
CA ARG A 205 2.40 -11.95 10.19
C ARG A 205 2.23 -10.59 10.85
N HIS A 206 3.30 -10.08 11.46
CA HIS A 206 3.34 -8.78 12.14
C HIS A 206 4.60 -8.05 11.73
N LEU A 207 4.48 -6.76 11.43
CA LEU A 207 5.58 -5.96 10.89
C LEU A 207 6.75 -5.84 11.87
N ASP A 208 6.53 -5.93 13.18
CA ASP A 208 7.58 -5.92 14.20
C ASP A 208 8.59 -7.08 14.04
N ARG A 209 8.16 -8.21 13.44
CA ARG A 209 9.03 -9.34 13.13
C ARG A 209 10.09 -9.04 12.09
N LEU A 210 9.85 -8.02 11.26
CA LEU A 210 10.84 -7.53 10.30
C LEU A 210 12.18 -7.22 10.97
N LEU A 211 12.16 -6.57 12.14
CA LEU A 211 13.36 -6.20 12.87
C LEU A 211 14.19 -7.43 13.28
N THR A 212 13.53 -8.55 13.56
CA THR A 212 14.21 -9.82 13.89
C THR A 212 14.81 -10.46 12.64
N VAL A 213 14.09 -10.45 11.50
CA VAL A 213 14.57 -11.00 10.23
C VAL A 213 15.78 -10.22 9.72
N LEU A 214 15.73 -8.90 9.81
CA LEU A 214 16.81 -8.02 9.37
C LEU A 214 18.02 -8.02 10.31
N SER A 215 17.93 -8.62 11.51
CA SER A 215 18.98 -8.55 12.55
C SER A 215 19.42 -7.09 12.80
N VAL A 216 18.47 -6.16 12.75
CA VAL A 216 18.72 -4.77 13.15
C VAL A 216 18.99 -4.78 14.64
N GLY A 217 20.25 -4.61 15.00
CA GLY A 217 20.77 -4.83 16.34
C GLY A 217 20.02 -3.99 17.38
N GLU A 218 19.85 -4.59 18.56
CA GLU A 218 19.69 -3.78 19.77
C GLU A 218 20.91 -2.84 19.85
N PRO A 219 20.73 -1.56 20.19
CA PRO A 219 21.87 -0.69 20.45
C PRO A 219 22.76 -1.38 21.49
N GLU A 220 24.05 -1.51 21.19
CA GLU A 220 25.02 -2.05 22.18
C GLU A 220 24.80 -1.29 23.49
N PRO A 221 24.69 -2.00 24.62
CA PRO A 221 24.58 -1.33 25.91
C PRO A 221 25.83 -0.46 26.05
N THR A 222 25.64 0.86 26.15
CA THR A 222 26.72 1.79 26.47
C THR A 222 27.31 1.35 27.80
N GLU A 223 28.49 0.75 27.76
CA GLU A 223 29.30 0.53 28.95
C GLU A 223 29.63 1.88 29.60
N ASN A 224 29.15 2.01 30.81
CA ASN A 224 29.38 3.17 31.66
C ASN A 224 30.48 2.83 32.66
#